data_f173c6b503e60285dddf0471840a3a1d
#
_entry.id   f173c6b503e60285dddf0471840a3a1d
#
_cell.length_a   1.000
_cell.length_b   1.000
_cell.length_c   1.000
_cell.angle_alpha   90.00
_cell.angle_beta   90.00
_cell.angle_gamma   90.00
#
_symmetry.space_group_name_H-M   'P 1'
#
loop_
_entity.id
_entity.type
_entity.pdbx_description
1 polymer ?
#
loop_
_entity_poly.entity_id
_entity_poly.type
_entity_poly.pdbx_seq_one_letter_code
_entity_poly.pdbx_strand_id
1 'polypeptide(L)'
;MLCEYPYSLCLRIFPPFPAGILCVADHCQGLRELALNYYMLSDELLLALSNETHANLEHLRIDVVSENPGQIEFHSIKRQSWDALTKHSPGVNVVMYFFLYEEEMEMFFKEETPVTHRYFGRSVSKEILGRLGLNCPRLIELVVCANGLQVIDNELICVAEHCKNLTALGLSECEVSCSAFIEFVRLCGRKLTHLSIMEEVLIPDDVYSLDEIHTEVSKYLGRIWFPDVMPLW
;
A
#
# COMPACT_ATOMS: atom_id res chain seq x y z
N MET A 1 26.67 -6.22 20.55
CA MET A 1 27.45 -6.67 19.39
C MET A 1 26.47 -7.30 18.40
N LEU A 2 25.60 -6.48 17.76
CA LEU A 2 24.50 -6.92 16.86
C LEU A 2 24.46 -6.16 15.52
N CYS A 3 25.41 -5.28 15.25
CA CYS A 3 25.37 -4.44 14.05
C CYS A 3 26.70 -4.41 13.29
N GLU A 4 27.23 -5.59 12.90
CA GLU A 4 28.27 -5.56 11.89
C GLU A 4 27.75 -5.42 10.47
N TYR A 5 26.48 -5.76 10.15
CA TYR A 5 25.81 -5.54 8.83
C TYR A 5 24.30 -5.80 8.85
N PRO A 6 23.41 -4.95 9.32
CA PRO A 6 22.05 -5.00 8.80
C PRO A 6 21.75 -3.78 7.94
N TYR A 7 21.86 -3.93 6.63
CA TYR A 7 21.19 -3.02 5.69
C TYR A 7 19.67 -3.20 5.77
N SER A 8 19.20 -4.38 6.19
CA SER A 8 17.79 -4.75 6.28
C SER A 8 17.50 -5.45 7.61
N LEU A 9 16.44 -5.01 8.29
CA LEU A 9 15.97 -5.59 9.54
C LEU A 9 14.47 -5.85 9.47
N CYS A 10 14.07 -7.09 9.81
CA CYS A 10 12.67 -7.49 9.88
C CYS A 10 12.30 -7.94 11.30
N LEU A 11 11.40 -7.18 11.95
CA LEU A 11 10.95 -7.41 13.31
C LEU A 11 9.47 -7.80 13.32
N ARG A 12 9.18 -9.10 13.14
CA ARG A 12 7.81 -9.66 13.12
C ARG A 12 7.41 -10.38 14.39
N ILE A 13 8.27 -10.41 15.42
CA ILE A 13 8.09 -11.27 16.61
C ILE A 13 7.35 -10.52 17.72
N PHE A 14 6.29 -11.11 18.25
CA PHE A 14 5.54 -10.71 19.44
C PHE A 14 6.18 -11.22 20.73
N PRO A 15 6.11 -10.46 21.85
CA PRO A 15 5.81 -9.04 21.99
C PRO A 15 7.06 -8.17 21.91
N PRO A 16 7.05 -7.14 21.10
CA PRO A 16 8.16 -6.22 21.06
C PRO A 16 8.07 -5.23 22.22
N PHE A 17 9.17 -5.03 22.90
CA PHE A 17 9.32 -3.88 23.76
C PHE A 17 9.66 -2.65 22.90
N PRO A 18 8.90 -1.57 22.92
CA PRO A 18 9.21 -0.35 22.15
C PRO A 18 10.63 0.17 22.39
N ALA A 19 11.15 0.00 23.58
CA ALA A 19 12.53 0.35 23.92
C ALA A 19 13.58 -0.45 23.11
N GLY A 20 13.26 -1.66 22.69
CA GLY A 20 14.20 -2.50 21.92
C GLY A 20 14.40 -1.98 20.49
N ILE A 21 13.36 -1.48 19.84
CA ILE A 21 13.47 -0.94 18.48
C ILE A 21 14.24 0.38 18.45
N LEU A 22 14.08 1.23 19.46
CA LEU A 22 14.85 2.47 19.58
C LEU A 22 16.34 2.15 19.75
N CYS A 23 16.68 1.16 20.57
CA CYS A 23 18.05 0.70 20.72
C CYS A 23 18.65 0.21 19.39
N VAL A 24 17.86 -0.47 18.56
CA VAL A 24 18.29 -0.89 17.22
C VAL A 24 18.50 0.34 16.32
N ALA A 25 17.58 1.31 16.32
CA ALA A 25 17.74 2.54 15.57
C ALA A 25 19.05 3.25 15.98
N ASP A 26 19.30 3.43 17.27
CA ASP A 26 20.49 4.13 17.77
C ASP A 26 21.82 3.45 17.38
N HIS A 27 21.82 2.12 17.24
CA HIS A 27 23.07 1.37 16.97
C HIS A 27 23.23 0.98 15.49
N CYS A 28 22.15 0.95 14.70
CA CYS A 28 22.18 0.51 13.30
C CYS A 28 22.12 1.69 12.33
N GLN A 29 23.13 2.55 12.36
CA GLN A 29 23.17 3.78 11.54
C GLN A 29 23.19 3.52 10.02
N GLY A 30 23.58 2.34 9.58
CA GLY A 30 23.59 1.91 8.17
C GLY A 30 22.27 1.32 7.67
N LEU A 31 21.19 1.35 8.48
CA LEU A 31 19.90 0.72 8.14
C LEU A 31 19.24 1.41 6.96
N ARG A 32 18.92 0.64 5.91
CA ARG A 32 18.22 1.09 4.71
C ARG A 32 16.81 0.53 4.58
N GLU A 33 16.57 -0.64 5.17
CA GLU A 33 15.29 -1.32 5.14
C GLU A 33 14.87 -1.72 6.55
N LEU A 34 13.67 -1.32 6.95
CA LEU A 34 13.07 -1.68 8.22
C LEU A 34 11.67 -2.23 8.00
N ALA A 35 11.42 -3.44 8.49
CA ALA A 35 10.08 -4.02 8.53
C ALA A 35 9.66 -4.25 9.99
N LEU A 36 8.49 -3.76 10.38
CA LEU A 36 7.98 -3.82 11.73
C LEU A 36 6.45 -3.88 11.76
N ASN A 37 5.91 -4.30 12.93
CA ASN A 37 4.49 -4.14 13.21
C ASN A 37 4.19 -2.71 13.64
N TYR A 38 2.99 -2.20 13.32
CA TYR A 38 2.58 -0.82 13.64
C TYR A 38 2.72 -0.46 15.12
N TYR A 39 2.56 -1.41 16.04
CA TYR A 39 2.74 -1.17 17.48
C TYR A 39 4.16 -0.77 17.87
N MET A 40 5.13 -1.08 17.03
CA MET A 40 6.54 -0.73 17.24
C MET A 40 6.90 0.63 16.64
N LEU A 41 6.03 1.16 15.78
CA LEU A 41 6.20 2.47 15.17
C LEU A 41 5.91 3.55 16.21
N SER A 42 6.78 4.53 16.33
CA SER A 42 6.59 5.67 17.23
C SER A 42 7.19 6.94 16.65
N ASP A 43 6.79 8.08 17.21
CA ASP A 43 7.38 9.36 16.85
C ASP A 43 8.89 9.37 17.13
N GLU A 44 9.30 8.80 18.26
CA GLU A 44 10.70 8.72 18.67
C GLU A 44 11.52 7.87 17.70
N LEU A 45 10.95 6.74 17.21
CA LEU A 45 11.62 5.89 16.23
C LEU A 45 11.84 6.63 14.90
N LEU A 46 10.80 7.32 14.39
CA LEU A 46 10.92 8.07 13.13
C LEU A 46 11.94 9.20 13.26
N LEU A 47 11.98 9.88 14.40
CA LEU A 47 12.98 10.93 14.67
C LEU A 47 14.39 10.37 14.80
N ALA A 48 14.56 9.21 15.47
CA ALA A 48 15.86 8.53 15.56
C ALA A 48 16.38 8.16 14.18
N LEU A 49 15.55 7.54 13.33
CA LEU A 49 15.88 7.19 11.94
C LEU A 49 16.14 8.41 11.03
N SER A 50 15.73 9.60 11.46
CA SER A 50 15.93 10.87 10.75
C SER A 50 17.17 11.65 11.22
N ASN A 51 17.99 11.06 12.09
CA ASN A 51 19.22 11.69 12.57
C ASN A 51 20.26 11.73 11.44
N GLU A 52 21.03 12.81 11.37
CA GLU A 52 22.08 13.02 10.34
C GLU A 52 23.14 11.92 10.31
N THR A 53 23.31 11.16 11.39
CA THR A 53 24.24 10.03 11.46
C THR A 53 23.73 8.77 10.78
N HIS A 54 22.42 8.70 10.46
CA HIS A 54 21.81 7.56 9.80
C HIS A 54 21.91 7.63 8.27
N ALA A 55 22.06 6.46 7.65
CA ALA A 55 21.89 6.36 6.21
C ALA A 55 20.41 6.66 5.83
N ASN A 56 20.19 7.13 4.60
CA ASN A 56 18.83 7.32 4.10
C ASN A 56 18.10 5.99 4.07
N LEU A 57 16.92 5.95 4.70
CA LEU A 57 16.05 4.79 4.66
C LEU A 57 15.46 4.67 3.24
N GLU A 58 15.53 3.48 2.67
CA GLU A 58 15.01 3.17 1.34
C GLU A 58 13.59 2.54 1.44
N HIS A 59 13.39 1.67 2.43
CA HIS A 59 12.11 0.98 2.65
C HIS A 59 11.73 0.96 4.12
N LEU A 60 10.53 1.44 4.43
CA LEU A 60 9.87 1.27 5.73
C LEU A 60 8.59 0.46 5.51
N ARG A 61 8.64 -0.82 5.87
CA ARG A 61 7.47 -1.70 5.84
C ARG A 61 6.79 -1.74 7.20
N ILE A 62 5.48 -1.53 7.19
CA ILE A 62 4.63 -1.51 8.37
C ILE A 62 3.51 -2.53 8.19
N ASP A 63 3.53 -3.58 9.01
CA ASP A 63 2.46 -4.56 9.06
C ASP A 63 1.43 -4.09 10.10
N VAL A 64 0.22 -3.78 9.65
CA VAL A 64 -0.89 -3.31 10.48
C VAL A 64 -1.86 -4.48 10.64
N VAL A 65 -1.77 -5.16 11.78
CA VAL A 65 -2.50 -6.41 12.04
C VAL A 65 -3.33 -6.27 13.30
N SER A 66 -4.60 -6.65 13.23
CA SER A 66 -5.46 -6.86 14.39
C SER A 66 -6.05 -8.27 14.33
N GLU A 67 -5.87 -9.03 15.40
CA GLU A 67 -6.43 -10.39 15.50
C GLU A 67 -7.87 -10.37 16.00
N ASN A 68 -8.24 -9.35 16.80
CA ASN A 68 -9.57 -9.20 17.37
C ASN A 68 -10.02 -7.74 17.30
N PRO A 69 -11.20 -7.47 16.70
CA PRO A 69 -11.73 -6.12 16.59
C PRO A 69 -11.93 -5.50 18.00
N GLY A 70 -11.53 -4.24 18.13
CA GLY A 70 -11.75 -3.45 19.35
C GLY A 70 -10.89 -3.79 20.56
N GLN A 71 -9.93 -4.71 20.44
CA GLN A 71 -9.00 -5.04 21.55
C GLN A 71 -7.77 -4.15 21.62
N ILE A 72 -7.45 -3.42 20.55
CA ILE A 72 -6.22 -2.66 20.45
C ILE A 72 -6.52 -1.26 19.96
N GLU A 73 -6.18 -0.27 20.77
CA GLU A 73 -6.16 1.13 20.34
C GLU A 73 -4.84 1.40 19.62
N PHE A 74 -4.93 1.65 18.30
CA PHE A 74 -3.78 2.10 17.53
C PHE A 74 -3.44 3.56 17.88
N HIS A 75 -2.21 3.83 18.22
CA HIS A 75 -1.73 5.18 18.47
C HIS A 75 -1.53 5.96 17.17
N SER A 76 -1.59 7.28 17.22
CA SER A 76 -1.34 8.15 16.08
C SER A 76 0.13 8.55 16.02
N ILE A 77 0.70 8.56 14.81
CA ILE A 77 2.00 9.16 14.54
C ILE A 77 1.81 10.60 14.08
N LYS A 78 2.59 11.51 14.64
CA LYS A 78 2.50 12.93 14.31
C LYS A 78 3.03 13.24 12.92
N ARG A 79 2.41 14.20 12.23
CA ARG A 79 2.87 14.72 10.95
C ARG A 79 4.36 15.12 10.98
N GLN A 80 4.78 15.82 12.04
CA GLN A 80 6.16 16.28 12.19
C GLN A 80 7.19 15.15 12.12
N SER A 81 6.85 13.97 12.66
CA SER A 81 7.73 12.80 12.63
C SER A 81 7.83 12.20 11.22
N TRP A 82 6.73 12.17 10.49
CA TRP A 82 6.71 11.80 9.07
C TRP A 82 7.47 12.79 8.20
N ASP A 83 7.31 14.09 8.45
CA ASP A 83 8.02 15.16 7.73
C ASP A 83 9.53 15.06 7.98
N ALA A 84 9.97 14.75 9.21
CA ALA A 84 11.37 14.53 9.52
C ALA A 84 11.94 13.34 8.72
N LEU A 85 11.24 12.20 8.72
CA LEU A 85 11.66 11.02 7.97
C LEU A 85 11.77 11.31 6.46
N THR A 86 10.75 11.92 5.87
CA THR A 86 10.74 12.19 4.42
C THR A 86 11.72 13.28 4.02
N LYS A 87 12.04 14.22 4.90
CA LYS A 87 13.09 15.21 4.69
C LYS A 87 14.48 14.58 4.72
N HIS A 88 14.73 13.70 5.69
CA HIS A 88 15.99 12.97 5.81
C HIS A 88 16.15 11.94 4.68
N SER A 89 15.10 11.19 4.38
CA SER A 89 15.06 10.12 3.38
C SER A 89 14.00 10.40 2.31
N PRO A 90 14.24 11.32 1.36
CA PRO A 90 13.19 11.79 0.43
C PRO A 90 12.71 10.71 -0.54
N GLY A 91 13.53 9.68 -0.78
CA GLY A 91 13.19 8.52 -1.62
C GLY A 91 12.59 7.34 -0.87
N VAL A 92 12.28 7.49 0.43
CA VAL A 92 11.77 6.36 1.22
C VAL A 92 10.43 5.85 0.70
N ASN A 93 10.35 4.54 0.50
CA ASN A 93 9.11 3.82 0.26
C ASN A 93 8.48 3.44 1.59
N VAL A 94 7.32 4.03 1.88
CA VAL A 94 6.51 3.66 3.04
C VAL A 94 5.45 2.67 2.59
N VAL A 95 5.62 1.42 3.02
CA VAL A 95 4.84 0.26 2.59
C VAL A 95 3.95 -0.18 3.73
N MET A 96 2.63 -0.19 3.55
CA MET A 96 1.69 -0.60 4.59
C MET A 96 0.86 -1.81 4.15
N TYR A 97 0.91 -2.87 4.96
CA TYR A 97 0.10 -4.07 4.81
C TYR A 97 -1.01 -4.07 5.84
N PHE A 98 -2.27 -4.08 5.39
CA PHE A 98 -3.44 -4.03 6.24
C PHE A 98 -4.10 -5.40 6.36
N PHE A 99 -4.13 -5.93 7.59
CA PHE A 99 -4.88 -7.11 7.99
C PHE A 99 -5.80 -6.73 9.16
N LEU A 100 -6.64 -5.69 8.92
CA LEU A 100 -7.52 -5.07 9.90
C LEU A 100 -8.98 -5.35 9.56
N TYR A 101 -9.82 -5.18 10.57
CA TYR A 101 -11.25 -4.99 10.36
C TYR A 101 -11.54 -3.53 9.95
N GLU A 102 -12.67 -3.32 9.27
CA GLU A 102 -13.00 -2.03 8.66
C GLU A 102 -13.05 -0.88 9.67
N GLU A 103 -13.64 -1.13 10.84
CA GLU A 103 -13.80 -0.13 11.90
C GLU A 103 -12.46 0.43 12.42
N GLU A 104 -11.37 -0.32 12.24
CA GLU A 104 -10.05 0.07 12.70
C GLU A 104 -9.25 0.83 11.63
N MET A 105 -9.70 0.81 10.37
CA MET A 105 -8.92 1.36 9.25
C MET A 105 -8.91 2.89 9.18
N GLU A 106 -9.96 3.56 9.67
CA GLU A 106 -10.17 5.00 9.54
C GLU A 106 -8.96 5.87 9.93
N MET A 107 -8.28 5.50 11.00
CA MET A 107 -7.14 6.27 11.49
C MET A 107 -5.92 6.29 10.58
N PHE A 108 -5.82 5.33 9.64
CA PHE A 108 -4.67 5.19 8.73
C PHE A 108 -4.83 5.96 7.42
N PHE A 109 -5.96 6.67 7.23
CA PHE A 109 -6.25 7.46 6.03
C PHE A 109 -6.07 8.96 6.26
N LYS A 110 -4.98 9.33 6.91
CA LYS A 110 -4.56 10.71 7.10
C LYS A 110 -3.59 11.11 6.01
N GLU A 111 -3.73 12.33 5.47
CA GLU A 111 -2.83 12.88 4.45
C GLU A 111 -1.37 12.98 4.93
N GLU A 112 -1.17 13.08 6.23
CA GLU A 112 0.15 13.20 6.84
C GLU A 112 1.03 11.96 6.65
N THR A 113 0.42 10.78 6.45
CA THR A 113 1.18 9.54 6.29
C THR A 113 1.69 9.43 4.84
N PRO A 114 3.01 9.48 4.60
CA PRO A 114 3.59 9.53 3.26
C PRO A 114 3.63 8.15 2.58
N VAL A 115 2.51 7.45 2.55
CA VAL A 115 2.41 6.08 2.03
C VAL A 115 2.65 6.03 0.53
N THR A 116 3.49 5.09 0.10
CA THR A 116 3.80 4.82 -1.30
C THR A 116 3.23 3.49 -1.80
N HIS A 117 3.06 2.50 -0.91
CA HIS A 117 2.53 1.17 -1.25
C HIS A 117 1.49 0.76 -0.22
N ARG A 118 0.31 0.35 -0.69
CA ARG A 118 -0.78 -0.14 0.16
C ARG A 118 -1.26 -1.52 -0.30
N TYR A 119 -1.35 -2.43 0.66
CA TYR A 119 -1.81 -3.79 0.45
C TYR A 119 -2.93 -4.10 1.42
N PHE A 120 -4.11 -4.42 0.91
CA PHE A 120 -5.27 -4.82 1.69
C PHE A 120 -5.47 -6.32 1.56
N GLY A 121 -5.22 -7.04 2.64
CA GLY A 121 -5.37 -8.50 2.71
C GLY A 121 -6.66 -8.97 3.37
N ARG A 122 -7.55 -8.05 3.72
CA ARG A 122 -8.92 -8.29 4.22
C ARG A 122 -9.88 -7.30 3.60
N SER A 123 -11.18 -7.50 3.84
CA SER A 123 -12.24 -6.62 3.35
C SER A 123 -11.93 -5.15 3.64
N VAL A 124 -12.05 -4.33 2.61
CA VAL A 124 -11.94 -2.89 2.67
C VAL A 124 -13.18 -2.29 2.03
N SER A 125 -13.80 -1.29 2.66
CA SER A 125 -15.00 -0.66 2.11
C SER A 125 -14.70 0.24 0.92
N LYS A 126 -15.74 0.51 0.14
CA LYS A 126 -15.69 1.49 -0.97
C LYS A 126 -15.31 2.88 -0.47
N GLU A 127 -15.85 3.28 0.68
CA GLU A 127 -15.58 4.57 1.30
C GLU A 127 -14.09 4.74 1.59
N ILE A 128 -13.45 3.70 2.10
CA ILE A 128 -12.00 3.69 2.35
C ILE A 128 -11.21 3.74 1.05
N LEU A 129 -11.58 2.92 0.05
CA LEU A 129 -10.93 2.95 -1.26
C LEU A 129 -11.09 4.31 -1.98
N GLY A 130 -12.27 4.93 -1.91
CA GLY A 130 -12.52 6.26 -2.46
C GLY A 130 -11.63 7.34 -1.85
N ARG A 131 -11.28 7.22 -0.56
CA ARG A 131 -10.38 8.15 0.12
C ARG A 131 -8.91 7.98 -0.27
N LEU A 132 -8.51 6.81 -0.80
CA LEU A 132 -7.12 6.59 -1.23
C LEU A 132 -6.68 7.59 -2.30
N GLY A 133 -7.51 7.83 -3.31
CA GLY A 133 -7.21 8.79 -4.36
C GLY A 133 -6.92 10.17 -3.80
N LEU A 134 -7.70 10.61 -2.81
CA LEU A 134 -7.60 11.94 -2.22
C LEU A 134 -6.45 12.06 -1.22
N ASN A 135 -6.19 11.02 -0.43
CA ASN A 135 -5.30 11.10 0.74
C ASN A 135 -3.92 10.47 0.53
N CYS A 136 -3.65 9.88 -0.65
CA CYS A 136 -2.38 9.19 -0.92
C CYS A 136 -1.71 9.66 -2.22
N PRO A 137 -1.33 10.94 -2.33
CA PRO A 137 -0.77 11.50 -3.56
C PRO A 137 0.58 10.87 -3.96
N ARG A 138 1.28 10.23 -3.03
CA ARG A 138 2.55 9.54 -3.25
C ARG A 138 2.39 8.06 -3.63
N LEU A 139 1.16 7.55 -3.76
CA LEU A 139 0.90 6.14 -4.02
C LEU A 139 1.53 5.68 -5.33
N ILE A 140 2.35 4.64 -5.24
CA ILE A 140 3.08 3.99 -6.34
C ILE A 140 2.44 2.63 -6.66
N GLU A 141 2.02 1.91 -5.61
CA GLU A 141 1.43 0.58 -5.74
C GLU A 141 0.21 0.42 -4.83
N LEU A 142 -0.83 -0.17 -5.39
CA LEU A 142 -2.06 -0.55 -4.71
C LEU A 142 -2.38 -2.01 -4.97
N VAL A 143 -2.60 -2.78 -3.92
CA VAL A 143 -3.11 -4.15 -4.02
C VAL A 143 -4.33 -4.29 -3.12
N VAL A 144 -5.45 -4.74 -3.72
CA VAL A 144 -6.71 -5.03 -3.05
C VAL A 144 -7.02 -6.51 -3.26
N CYS A 145 -6.84 -7.31 -2.20
CA CYS A 145 -7.05 -8.76 -2.26
C CYS A 145 -8.41 -9.22 -1.73
N ALA A 146 -9.13 -8.36 -1.04
CA ALA A 146 -10.44 -8.71 -0.49
C ALA A 146 -11.26 -7.44 -0.25
N ASN A 147 -12.32 -7.27 -1.03
CA ASN A 147 -13.26 -6.15 -0.89
C ASN A 147 -14.70 -6.63 -0.67
N GLY A 148 -14.90 -7.94 -0.64
CA GLY A 148 -16.22 -8.51 -0.82
C GLY A 148 -16.75 -8.26 -2.24
N LEU A 149 -17.96 -8.63 -2.52
CA LEU A 149 -18.58 -8.47 -3.85
C LEU A 149 -19.13 -7.04 -4.06
N GLN A 150 -18.30 -6.01 -3.87
CA GLN A 150 -18.68 -4.62 -4.13
C GLN A 150 -18.00 -4.10 -5.39
N VAL A 151 -18.78 -3.50 -6.27
CA VAL A 151 -18.28 -2.82 -7.47
C VAL A 151 -17.55 -1.54 -7.08
N ILE A 152 -16.28 -1.42 -7.43
CA ILE A 152 -15.38 -0.30 -7.04
C ILE A 152 -15.01 0.63 -8.21
N ASP A 153 -15.88 0.77 -9.19
CA ASP A 153 -15.65 1.54 -10.41
C ASP A 153 -15.20 2.98 -10.15
N ASN A 154 -15.99 3.71 -9.35
CA ASN A 154 -15.73 5.12 -9.07
C ASN A 154 -14.46 5.32 -8.24
N GLU A 155 -14.23 4.43 -7.30
CA GLU A 155 -13.06 4.43 -6.42
C GLU A 155 -11.79 4.19 -7.21
N LEU A 156 -11.82 3.25 -8.15
CA LEU A 156 -10.70 2.94 -9.03
C LEU A 156 -10.36 4.13 -9.96
N ILE A 157 -11.37 4.76 -10.55
CA ILE A 157 -11.20 5.96 -11.38
C ILE A 157 -10.64 7.12 -10.53
N CYS A 158 -11.16 7.33 -9.32
CA CYS A 158 -10.64 8.34 -8.39
C CYS A 158 -9.15 8.13 -8.09
N VAL A 159 -8.71 6.88 -7.88
CA VAL A 159 -7.29 6.56 -7.71
C VAL A 159 -6.48 6.92 -8.96
N ALA A 160 -6.95 6.60 -10.16
CA ALA A 160 -6.26 6.95 -11.41
C ALA A 160 -6.12 8.46 -11.61
N GLU A 161 -7.13 9.23 -11.21
CA GLU A 161 -7.16 10.68 -11.36
C GLU A 161 -6.23 11.41 -10.40
N HIS A 162 -6.06 10.92 -9.17
CA HIS A 162 -5.34 11.63 -8.11
C HIS A 162 -3.96 11.04 -7.81
N CYS A 163 -3.77 9.71 -7.93
CA CYS A 163 -2.48 9.07 -7.65
C CYS A 163 -1.58 9.09 -8.89
N LYS A 164 -0.97 10.24 -9.18
CA LYS A 164 -0.19 10.46 -10.41
C LYS A 164 1.09 9.61 -10.50
N ASN A 165 1.54 9.06 -9.38
CA ASN A 165 2.74 8.21 -9.29
C ASN A 165 2.42 6.71 -9.36
N LEU A 166 1.14 6.33 -9.52
CA LEU A 166 0.74 4.92 -9.55
C LEU A 166 1.37 4.20 -10.75
N THR A 167 2.13 3.15 -10.47
CA THR A 167 2.82 2.30 -11.45
C THR A 167 2.47 0.81 -11.32
N ALA A 168 1.80 0.42 -10.24
CA ALA A 168 1.41 -0.96 -10.00
C ALA A 168 0.00 -1.05 -9.40
N LEU A 169 -0.82 -1.94 -9.93
CA LEU A 169 -2.14 -2.28 -9.41
C LEU A 169 -2.33 -3.80 -9.41
N GLY A 170 -2.80 -4.33 -8.27
CA GLY A 170 -3.26 -5.70 -8.12
C GLY A 170 -4.69 -5.73 -7.57
N LEU A 171 -5.58 -6.47 -8.23
CA LEU A 171 -6.97 -6.65 -7.78
C LEU A 171 -7.35 -8.13 -7.78
N SER A 172 -7.89 -8.59 -6.66
CA SER A 172 -8.53 -9.90 -6.51
C SER A 172 -9.68 -9.80 -5.52
N GLU A 173 -10.66 -10.68 -5.62
CA GLU A 173 -11.83 -10.75 -4.72
C GLU A 173 -12.61 -9.42 -4.59
N CYS A 174 -12.67 -8.64 -5.66
CA CYS A 174 -13.48 -7.43 -5.80
C CYS A 174 -14.15 -7.42 -7.18
N GLU A 175 -15.01 -6.46 -7.46
CA GLU A 175 -15.73 -6.35 -8.71
C GLU A 175 -15.45 -5.00 -9.39
N VAL A 176 -15.13 -5.02 -10.68
CA VAL A 176 -14.91 -3.83 -11.52
C VAL A 176 -15.57 -4.05 -12.87
N SER A 177 -16.40 -3.11 -13.34
CA SER A 177 -16.96 -3.20 -14.68
C SER A 177 -15.87 -3.07 -15.74
N CYS A 178 -16.03 -3.75 -16.87
CA CYS A 178 -15.09 -3.68 -17.98
C CYS A 178 -14.88 -2.24 -18.46
N SER A 179 -15.96 -1.44 -18.53
CA SER A 179 -15.88 -0.02 -18.90
C SER A 179 -15.05 0.80 -17.94
N ALA A 180 -15.25 0.63 -16.63
CA ALA A 180 -14.48 1.37 -15.61
C ALA A 180 -13.01 0.95 -15.61
N PHE A 181 -12.73 -0.34 -15.80
CA PHE A 181 -11.36 -0.82 -15.86
C PHE A 181 -10.63 -0.28 -17.11
N ILE A 182 -11.27 -0.24 -18.27
CA ILE A 182 -10.71 0.37 -19.48
C ILE A 182 -10.45 1.86 -19.26
N GLU A 183 -11.38 2.59 -18.62
CA GLU A 183 -11.21 4.01 -18.30
C GLU A 183 -10.03 4.22 -17.35
N PHE A 184 -9.90 3.40 -16.30
CA PHE A 184 -8.72 3.41 -15.41
C PHE A 184 -7.41 3.27 -16.20
N VAL A 185 -7.33 2.26 -17.08
CA VAL A 185 -6.12 2.01 -17.88
C VAL A 185 -5.88 3.13 -18.90
N ARG A 186 -6.95 3.74 -19.43
CA ARG A 186 -6.84 4.91 -20.31
C ARG A 186 -6.18 6.11 -19.60
N LEU A 187 -6.51 6.32 -18.33
CA LEU A 187 -5.99 7.43 -17.53
C LEU A 187 -4.53 7.23 -17.09
N CYS A 188 -4.12 6.02 -16.76
CA CYS A 188 -2.80 5.76 -16.17
C CYS A 188 -1.99 4.63 -16.85
N GLY A 189 -2.54 3.90 -17.81
CA GLY A 189 -1.98 2.66 -18.33
C GLY A 189 -0.53 2.75 -18.82
N ARG A 190 -0.13 3.84 -19.48
CA ARG A 190 1.26 4.01 -19.96
C ARG A 190 2.30 4.08 -18.84
N LYS A 191 1.88 4.40 -17.61
CA LYS A 191 2.76 4.47 -16.43
C LYS A 191 2.80 3.13 -15.69
N LEU A 192 1.79 2.26 -15.90
CA LEU A 192 1.69 0.99 -15.19
C LEU A 192 2.77 0.03 -15.68
N THR A 193 3.69 -0.31 -14.78
CA THR A 193 4.70 -1.36 -15.00
C THR A 193 4.17 -2.73 -14.63
N HIS A 194 3.28 -2.79 -13.62
CA HIS A 194 2.64 -4.01 -13.14
C HIS A 194 1.13 -3.83 -13.09
N LEU A 195 0.41 -4.77 -13.67
CA LEU A 195 -1.05 -4.82 -13.68
C LEU A 195 -1.48 -6.28 -13.56
N SER A 196 -1.84 -6.67 -12.34
CA SER A 196 -2.26 -8.03 -11.98
C SER A 196 -3.74 -7.97 -11.58
N ILE A 197 -4.60 -8.45 -12.45
CA ILE A 197 -6.06 -8.45 -12.27
C ILE A 197 -6.56 -9.86 -12.50
N MET A 198 -7.18 -10.44 -11.48
CA MET A 198 -7.82 -11.75 -11.61
C MET A 198 -9.04 -11.64 -12.54
N GLU A 199 -9.23 -12.63 -13.42
CA GLU A 199 -10.33 -12.60 -14.41
C GLU A 199 -11.70 -12.43 -13.76
N GLU A 200 -11.93 -13.07 -12.62
CA GLU A 200 -13.18 -12.98 -11.87
C GLU A 200 -13.48 -11.60 -11.28
N VAL A 201 -12.51 -10.68 -11.26
CA VAL A 201 -12.70 -9.28 -10.85
C VAL A 201 -13.48 -8.50 -11.91
N LEU A 202 -13.35 -8.89 -13.17
CA LEU A 202 -13.89 -8.14 -14.29
C LEU A 202 -15.34 -8.55 -14.58
N ILE A 203 -16.25 -7.57 -14.50
CA ILE A 203 -17.66 -7.77 -14.80
C ILE A 203 -17.96 -7.21 -16.19
N PRO A 204 -18.41 -8.06 -17.14
CA PRO A 204 -18.85 -7.57 -18.45
C PRO A 204 -20.05 -6.61 -18.29
N ASP A 205 -20.12 -5.63 -19.15
CA ASP A 205 -21.18 -4.64 -19.19
C ASP A 205 -21.77 -4.50 -20.61
N ASP A 206 -22.67 -3.54 -20.82
CA ASP A 206 -23.33 -3.33 -22.10
C ASP A 206 -22.37 -2.86 -23.22
N VAL A 207 -21.16 -2.43 -22.87
CA VAL A 207 -20.17 -1.84 -23.80
C VAL A 207 -19.07 -2.83 -24.14
N TYR A 208 -18.56 -3.57 -23.13
CA TYR A 208 -17.43 -4.46 -23.28
C TYR A 208 -17.69 -5.86 -22.71
N SER A 209 -17.32 -6.86 -23.49
CA SER A 209 -17.28 -8.26 -23.06
C SER A 209 -15.91 -8.64 -22.51
N LEU A 210 -15.82 -9.77 -21.80
CA LEU A 210 -14.53 -10.31 -21.33
C LEU A 210 -13.60 -10.69 -22.47
N ASP A 211 -14.12 -11.11 -23.61
CA ASP A 211 -13.33 -11.48 -24.78
C ASP A 211 -12.61 -10.28 -25.41
N GLU A 212 -13.15 -9.08 -25.26
CA GLU A 212 -12.61 -7.85 -25.87
C GLU A 212 -11.66 -7.10 -24.95
N ILE A 213 -11.79 -7.29 -23.63
CA ILE A 213 -11.09 -6.46 -22.63
C ILE A 213 -9.57 -6.52 -22.77
N HIS A 214 -8.99 -7.69 -23.03
CA HIS A 214 -7.54 -7.84 -23.18
C HIS A 214 -6.99 -7.01 -24.33
N THR A 215 -7.72 -6.88 -25.42
CA THR A 215 -7.34 -6.10 -26.60
C THR A 215 -7.34 -4.61 -26.29
N GLU A 216 -8.42 -4.12 -25.68
CA GLU A 216 -8.55 -2.71 -25.33
C GLU A 216 -7.55 -2.29 -24.26
N VAL A 217 -7.38 -3.10 -23.22
CA VAL A 217 -6.38 -2.84 -22.16
C VAL A 217 -4.97 -2.82 -22.73
N SER A 218 -4.61 -3.80 -23.57
CA SER A 218 -3.28 -3.88 -24.22
C SER A 218 -2.98 -2.64 -25.05
N LYS A 219 -3.96 -2.08 -25.73
CA LYS A 219 -3.84 -0.85 -26.53
C LYS A 219 -3.40 0.36 -25.68
N TYR A 220 -4.01 0.55 -24.52
CA TYR A 220 -3.67 1.67 -23.63
C TYR A 220 -2.39 1.44 -22.84
N LEU A 221 -2.09 0.18 -22.49
CA LEU A 221 -0.82 -0.19 -21.85
C LEU A 221 0.39 -0.07 -22.81
N GLY A 222 0.16 -0.22 -24.12
CA GLY A 222 1.22 -0.30 -25.13
C GLY A 222 1.99 -1.62 -25.11
N ARG A 223 1.45 -2.67 -24.48
CA ARG A 223 1.98 -4.02 -24.42
C ARG A 223 0.86 -5.04 -24.30
N ILE A 224 1.13 -6.28 -24.66
CA ILE A 224 0.17 -7.38 -24.51
C ILE A 224 -0.10 -7.59 -23.02
N TRP A 225 -1.38 -7.67 -22.68
CA TRP A 225 -1.88 -7.94 -21.33
C TRP A 225 -3.05 -8.93 -21.38
N PHE A 226 -3.09 -9.82 -20.41
CA PHE A 226 -4.22 -10.69 -20.13
C PHE A 226 -4.54 -10.67 -18.65
N PRO A 227 -5.80 -10.86 -18.25
CA PRO A 227 -6.13 -11.06 -16.85
C PRO A 227 -5.46 -12.34 -16.33
N ASP A 228 -5.17 -12.34 -15.03
CA ASP A 228 -4.63 -13.52 -14.36
C ASP A 228 -5.76 -14.53 -14.14
N VAL A 229 -5.47 -15.80 -14.36
CA VAL A 229 -6.43 -16.89 -14.17
C VAL A 229 -6.00 -17.70 -12.96
N MET A 230 -6.94 -18.00 -12.06
CA MET A 230 -6.63 -18.91 -10.96
C MET A 230 -6.22 -20.27 -11.52
N PRO A 231 -5.07 -20.85 -11.09
CA PRO A 231 -4.72 -22.19 -11.51
C PRO A 231 -5.79 -23.15 -11.00
N LEU A 232 -6.35 -23.94 -11.90
CA LEU A 232 -7.21 -25.05 -11.56
C LEU A 232 -6.36 -26.12 -10.85
N TRP A 233 -6.56 -26.29 -9.56
CA TRP A 233 -5.93 -27.34 -8.75
C TRP A 233 -6.72 -28.64 -8.87
#